data_14edcd841653b043747d0327a6f6a06f
#
_entry.id   14edcd841653b043747d0327a6f6a06f
#
_cell.length_a   1.000
_cell.length_b   1.000
_cell.length_c   1.000
_cell.angle_alpha   90.00
_cell.angle_beta   90.00
_cell.angle_gamma   90.00
#
_symmetry.space_group_name_H-M   'P 1'
#
loop_
_entity.id
_entity.type
_entity.pdbx_description
1 polymer ?
#
loop_
_entity_poly.entity_id
_entity_poly.type
_entity_poly.pdbx_seq_one_letter_code
_entity_poly.pdbx_strand_id
1 'polypeptide(L)'
;AKVKAQPMGPTAPEVWLLGSSDYSGALAAELGLRFAFAHFISADGGDQVMRDYKRKYQPSPREAEAHALLTVFVICAETDAEAERRAMSVDLRRLNMDYGINSPVPNQREAETRAYTDVERQRIAFHRRRVVLGKPDTVKAKLLALAAQFEADELMVITITGDYLTRLESYRLLAGVFELCQPA
;
A
#
# COMPACT_ATOMS: atom_id res chain seq x y z
N ALA A 1 23.98 -18.42 -20.97
CA ALA A 1 23.56 -18.84 -19.64
C ALA A 1 22.99 -20.23 -19.67
N LYS A 2 23.28 -21.05 -18.62
CA LYS A 2 22.75 -22.44 -18.50
C LYS A 2 21.24 -22.46 -18.22
N VAL A 3 20.70 -21.36 -17.65
CA VAL A 3 19.27 -21.18 -17.38
C VAL A 3 18.75 -20.08 -18.28
N LYS A 4 17.63 -20.33 -18.93
CA LYS A 4 16.94 -19.36 -19.81
C LYS A 4 15.51 -19.19 -19.33
N ALA A 5 15.01 -17.97 -19.34
CA ALA A 5 13.59 -17.70 -19.11
C ALA A 5 12.76 -18.28 -20.27
N GLN A 6 11.64 -18.90 -19.98
CA GLN A 6 10.72 -19.50 -20.95
C GLN A 6 9.26 -19.13 -20.56
N PRO A 7 8.37 -18.95 -21.52
CA PRO A 7 8.60 -18.95 -22.96
C PRO A 7 9.32 -17.68 -23.47
N MET A 8 10.15 -17.82 -24.48
CA MET A 8 10.74 -16.69 -25.20
C MET A 8 9.84 -16.36 -26.40
N GLY A 9 9.12 -15.26 -26.31
CA GLY A 9 8.24 -14.74 -27.35
C GLY A 9 8.61 -13.32 -27.76
N PRO A 10 7.92 -12.75 -28.74
CA PRO A 10 8.11 -11.36 -29.17
C PRO A 10 7.58 -10.35 -28.13
N THR A 11 6.82 -10.80 -27.13
CA THR A 11 6.24 -9.98 -26.07
C THR A 11 6.80 -10.36 -24.72
N ALA A 12 6.89 -9.39 -23.81
CA ALA A 12 7.24 -9.59 -22.41
C ALA A 12 6.22 -8.83 -21.53
N PRO A 13 5.94 -9.32 -20.32
CA PRO A 13 5.11 -8.58 -19.39
C PRO A 13 5.76 -7.24 -19.03
N GLU A 14 4.94 -6.31 -18.62
CA GLU A 14 5.39 -5.07 -17.99
C GLU A 14 6.08 -5.39 -16.66
N VAL A 15 7.24 -4.80 -16.41
CA VAL A 15 8.07 -5.10 -15.25
C VAL A 15 8.08 -3.91 -14.31
N TRP A 16 7.67 -4.16 -13.07
CA TRP A 16 7.72 -3.20 -11.97
C TRP A 16 8.72 -3.65 -10.90
N LEU A 17 9.50 -2.72 -10.37
CA LEU A 17 10.30 -2.97 -9.20
C LEU A 17 9.54 -2.45 -7.98
N LEU A 18 9.20 -3.33 -7.04
CA LEU A 18 8.55 -2.96 -5.77
C LEU A 18 9.60 -2.88 -4.66
N GLY A 19 9.58 -1.78 -3.91
CA GLY A 19 10.45 -1.64 -2.75
C GLY A 19 10.07 -0.46 -1.85
N SER A 20 10.73 -0.36 -0.69
CA SER A 20 10.50 0.69 0.30
C SER A 20 11.80 1.38 0.76
N SER A 21 12.86 1.28 -0.05
CA SER A 21 14.17 1.84 0.27
C SER A 21 14.72 2.69 -0.89
N ASP A 22 15.70 3.53 -0.57
CA ASP A 22 16.49 4.29 -1.53
C ASP A 22 17.22 3.39 -2.54
N TYR A 23 17.73 2.24 -2.10
CA TYR A 23 18.34 1.24 -2.98
C TYR A 23 17.38 0.77 -4.07
N SER A 24 16.15 0.42 -3.71
CA SER A 24 15.17 -0.07 -4.70
C SER A 24 14.77 1.01 -5.70
N GLY A 25 14.60 2.26 -5.26
CA GLY A 25 14.32 3.39 -6.14
C GLY A 25 15.49 3.69 -7.08
N ALA A 26 16.73 3.69 -6.58
CA ALA A 26 17.92 3.89 -7.39
C ALA A 26 18.12 2.79 -8.44
N LEU A 27 17.90 1.53 -8.05
CA LEU A 27 18.00 0.39 -8.97
C LEU A 27 16.93 0.45 -10.08
N ALA A 28 15.68 0.81 -9.74
CA ALA A 28 14.62 0.98 -10.73
C ALA A 28 14.96 2.09 -11.73
N ALA A 29 15.51 3.21 -11.25
CA ALA A 29 15.94 4.33 -12.09
C ALA A 29 17.07 3.95 -13.04
N GLU A 30 18.09 3.24 -12.54
CA GLU A 30 19.24 2.77 -13.33
C GLU A 30 18.84 1.78 -14.42
N LEU A 31 17.94 0.86 -14.10
CA LEU A 31 17.47 -0.17 -15.04
C LEU A 31 16.37 0.33 -15.99
N GLY A 32 15.89 1.57 -15.86
CA GLY A 32 14.79 2.12 -16.65
C GLY A 32 13.51 1.30 -16.48
N LEU A 33 13.18 0.94 -15.23
CA LEU A 33 11.97 0.20 -14.86
C LEU A 33 10.97 1.11 -14.17
N ARG A 34 9.70 0.76 -14.25
CA ARG A 34 8.66 1.37 -13.43
C ARG A 34 8.89 1.03 -11.95
N PHE A 35 8.59 1.95 -11.06
CA PHE A 35 8.84 1.80 -9.64
C PHE A 35 7.56 1.90 -8.81
N ALA A 36 7.32 0.89 -7.97
CA ALA A 36 6.26 0.87 -6.98
C ALA A 36 6.84 1.05 -5.58
N PHE A 37 6.54 2.18 -4.93
CA PHE A 37 6.97 2.40 -3.56
C PHE A 37 6.00 1.77 -2.56
N ALA A 38 6.52 0.90 -1.70
CA ALA A 38 5.75 0.18 -0.70
C ALA A 38 5.56 1.01 0.58
N HIS A 39 4.72 2.04 0.55
CA HIS A 39 4.38 2.88 1.70
C HIS A 39 3.82 2.07 2.88
N PHE A 40 3.11 0.99 2.61
CA PHE A 40 2.58 0.08 3.64
C PHE A 40 3.68 -0.66 4.44
N ILE A 41 4.92 -0.69 3.96
CA ILE A 41 6.09 -1.21 4.66
C ILE A 41 6.79 -0.10 5.42
N SER A 42 7.11 1.01 4.75
CA SER A 42 7.78 2.18 5.34
C SER A 42 7.21 3.46 4.75
N ALA A 43 6.72 4.36 5.60
CA ALA A 43 6.21 5.67 5.16
C ALA A 43 7.30 6.76 5.19
N ASP A 44 8.29 6.60 6.08
CA ASP A 44 9.27 7.64 6.36
C ASP A 44 10.31 7.76 5.23
N GLY A 45 10.49 8.97 4.69
CA GLY A 45 11.47 9.26 3.64
C GLY A 45 11.13 8.75 2.24
N GLY A 46 9.98 8.10 2.06
CA GLY A 46 9.58 7.51 0.78
C GLY A 46 9.31 8.54 -0.31
N ASP A 47 8.84 9.71 0.06
CA ASP A 47 8.65 10.85 -0.85
C ASP A 47 9.99 11.29 -1.48
N GLN A 48 11.07 11.32 -0.71
CA GLN A 48 12.40 11.62 -1.26
C GLN A 48 12.88 10.50 -2.18
N VAL A 49 12.63 9.23 -1.83
CA VAL A 49 12.98 8.08 -2.69
C VAL A 49 12.28 8.18 -4.05
N MET A 50 10.98 8.52 -4.08
CA MET A 50 10.22 8.65 -5.31
C MET A 50 10.69 9.83 -6.17
N ARG A 51 10.96 10.99 -5.56
CA ARG A 51 11.57 12.14 -6.26
C ARG A 51 12.95 11.80 -6.84
N ASP A 52 13.78 11.10 -6.07
CA ASP A 52 15.11 10.68 -6.52
C ASP A 52 15.03 9.67 -7.67
N TYR A 53 14.07 8.72 -7.61
CA TYR A 53 13.79 7.80 -8.69
C TYR A 53 13.47 8.56 -9.99
N LYS A 54 12.49 9.48 -9.97
CA LYS A 54 12.11 10.27 -11.16
C LYS A 54 13.28 11.11 -11.70
N ARG A 55 14.01 11.78 -10.81
CA ARG A 55 15.14 12.64 -11.20
C ARG A 55 16.31 11.87 -11.84
N LYS A 56 16.58 10.65 -11.35
CA LYS A 56 17.72 9.84 -11.80
C LYS A 56 17.36 8.81 -12.86
N TYR A 57 16.10 8.77 -13.28
CA TYR A 57 15.59 7.78 -14.22
C TYR A 57 16.37 7.79 -15.53
N GLN A 58 16.76 6.60 -15.98
CA GLN A 58 17.41 6.38 -17.26
C GLN A 58 16.43 5.69 -18.21
N PRO A 59 16.03 6.34 -19.32
CA PRO A 59 15.13 5.72 -20.29
C PRO A 59 15.64 4.39 -20.80
N SER A 60 14.76 3.42 -20.93
CA SER A 60 15.05 2.11 -21.49
C SER A 60 14.26 1.88 -22.79
N PRO A 61 14.61 0.88 -23.61
CA PRO A 61 13.82 0.54 -24.80
C PRO A 61 12.36 0.15 -24.53
N ARG A 62 12.04 -0.15 -23.27
CA ARG A 62 10.69 -0.55 -22.83
C ARG A 62 9.90 0.62 -22.26
N GLU A 63 10.58 1.53 -21.58
CA GLU A 63 9.97 2.64 -20.84
C GLU A 63 10.75 3.92 -21.13
N ALA A 64 10.14 4.83 -21.86
CA ALA A 64 10.75 6.11 -22.24
C ALA A 64 10.78 7.10 -21.08
N GLU A 65 9.85 7.00 -20.15
CA GLU A 65 9.65 7.92 -19.03
C GLU A 65 9.52 7.19 -17.69
N ALA A 66 9.87 7.88 -16.63
CA ALA A 66 9.67 7.35 -15.27
C ALA A 66 8.17 7.22 -14.96
N HIS A 67 7.78 6.10 -14.39
CA HIS A 67 6.42 5.90 -13.90
C HIS A 67 6.45 5.41 -12.45
N ALA A 68 5.89 6.20 -11.54
CA ALA A 68 5.94 6.00 -10.11
C ALA A 68 4.57 5.64 -9.54
N LEU A 69 4.47 4.48 -8.92
CA LEU A 69 3.26 3.98 -8.26
C LEU A 69 3.46 4.00 -6.75
N LEU A 70 2.48 4.52 -6.00
CA LEU A 70 2.48 4.47 -4.54
C LEU A 70 1.51 3.40 -4.05
N THR A 71 2.02 2.39 -3.32
CA THR A 71 1.19 1.34 -2.75
C THR A 71 0.81 1.69 -1.31
N VAL A 72 -0.48 1.88 -1.03
CA VAL A 72 -1.00 2.38 0.24
C VAL A 72 -1.93 1.36 0.89
N PHE A 73 -1.77 1.18 2.20
CA PHE A 73 -2.70 0.37 2.99
C PHE A 73 -3.92 1.22 3.38
N VAL A 74 -5.11 0.77 2.97
CA VAL A 74 -6.34 1.55 3.13
C VAL A 74 -7.44 0.72 3.76
N ILE A 75 -8.20 1.34 4.68
CA ILE A 75 -9.47 0.80 5.20
C ILE A 75 -10.54 1.88 5.02
N CYS A 76 -11.47 1.65 4.10
CA CYS A 76 -12.61 2.52 3.86
C CYS A 76 -13.88 1.89 4.42
N ALA A 77 -14.69 2.67 5.13
CA ALA A 77 -15.99 2.27 5.67
C ALA A 77 -16.99 3.41 5.55
N GLU A 78 -18.28 3.15 5.79
CA GLU A 78 -19.35 4.17 5.71
C GLU A 78 -19.10 5.37 6.65
N THR A 79 -18.43 5.14 7.78
CA THR A 79 -18.09 6.17 8.76
C THR A 79 -16.65 6.04 9.22
N ASP A 80 -16.07 7.15 9.71
CA ASP A 80 -14.72 7.14 10.29
C ASP A 80 -14.64 6.21 11.51
N ALA A 81 -15.69 6.18 12.34
CA ALA A 81 -15.76 5.29 13.52
C ALA A 81 -15.74 3.80 13.11
N GLU A 82 -16.47 3.44 12.06
CA GLU A 82 -16.46 2.08 11.55
C GLU A 82 -15.10 1.70 10.93
N ALA A 83 -14.45 2.62 10.23
CA ALA A 83 -13.10 2.39 9.71
C ALA A 83 -12.09 2.15 10.83
N GLU A 84 -12.16 2.93 11.91
CA GLU A 84 -11.34 2.73 13.11
C GLU A 84 -11.60 1.36 13.74
N ARG A 85 -12.86 0.96 13.86
CA ARG A 85 -13.26 -0.33 14.39
C ARG A 85 -12.68 -1.48 13.55
N ARG A 86 -12.81 -1.42 12.23
CA ARG A 86 -12.29 -2.46 11.29
C ARG A 86 -10.76 -2.56 11.34
N ALA A 87 -10.07 -1.47 11.60
CA ALA A 87 -8.63 -1.46 11.67
C ALA A 87 -8.08 -2.21 12.89
N MET A 88 -8.88 -2.44 13.95
CA MET A 88 -8.44 -3.16 15.14
C MET A 88 -7.93 -4.57 14.84
N SER A 89 -8.52 -5.28 13.88
CA SER A 89 -8.06 -6.60 13.45
C SER A 89 -6.63 -6.58 12.88
N VAL A 90 -6.32 -5.53 12.12
CA VAL A 90 -4.97 -5.34 11.55
C VAL A 90 -3.97 -4.90 12.62
N ASP A 91 -4.40 -4.07 13.57
CA ASP A 91 -3.54 -3.67 14.69
C ASP A 91 -3.10 -4.87 15.50
N LEU A 92 -4.06 -5.73 15.88
CA LEU A 92 -3.76 -6.95 16.62
C LEU A 92 -2.85 -7.88 15.81
N ARG A 93 -3.10 -8.04 14.50
CA ARG A 93 -2.22 -8.83 13.63
C ARG A 93 -0.79 -8.30 13.62
N ARG A 94 -0.62 -6.97 13.48
CA ARG A 94 0.72 -6.35 13.43
C ARG A 94 1.46 -6.49 14.76
N LEU A 95 0.75 -6.33 15.88
CA LEU A 95 1.32 -6.62 17.21
C LEU A 95 1.76 -8.08 17.33
N ASN A 96 0.93 -9.02 16.90
CA ASN A 96 1.30 -10.43 16.88
C ASN A 96 2.57 -10.67 16.07
N MET A 97 2.70 -10.05 14.89
CA MET A 97 3.92 -10.13 14.07
C MET A 97 5.15 -9.55 14.79
N ASP A 98 5.00 -8.43 15.50
CA ASP A 98 6.10 -7.85 16.30
C ASP A 98 6.58 -8.80 17.40
N TYR A 99 5.68 -9.64 17.94
CA TYR A 99 6.01 -10.69 18.91
C TYR A 99 6.45 -12.01 18.28
N GLY A 100 6.62 -12.05 16.95
CA GLY A 100 6.98 -13.27 16.22
C GLY A 100 5.84 -14.29 16.10
N ILE A 101 4.61 -13.90 16.41
CA ILE A 101 3.42 -14.75 16.31
C ILE A 101 2.88 -14.66 14.87
N ASN A 102 3.07 -15.74 14.11
CA ASN A 102 2.51 -15.84 12.75
C ASN A 102 1.13 -16.51 12.81
N SER A 103 0.09 -15.69 12.88
CA SER A 103 -1.30 -16.11 12.92
C SER A 103 -2.10 -15.55 11.73
N PRO A 104 -3.27 -16.11 11.37
CA PRO A 104 -4.22 -15.46 10.48
C PRO A 104 -4.62 -14.07 11.00
N VAL A 105 -5.26 -13.27 10.14
CA VAL A 105 -5.83 -11.99 10.58
C VAL A 105 -6.89 -12.27 11.64
N PRO A 106 -6.78 -11.69 12.86
CA PRO A 106 -7.79 -11.85 13.90
C PRO A 106 -9.15 -11.37 13.42
N ASN A 107 -10.21 -12.04 13.84
CA ASN A 107 -11.55 -11.56 13.56
C ASN A 107 -11.88 -10.30 14.38
N GLN A 108 -12.95 -9.60 13.99
CA GLN A 108 -13.31 -8.33 14.59
C GLN A 108 -13.57 -8.44 16.11
N ARG A 109 -14.31 -9.49 16.54
CA ARG A 109 -14.63 -9.72 17.95
C ARG A 109 -13.38 -9.96 18.81
N GLU A 110 -12.45 -10.73 18.31
CA GLU A 110 -11.17 -10.99 18.98
C GLU A 110 -10.39 -9.68 19.18
N ALA A 111 -10.32 -8.84 18.13
CA ALA A 111 -9.63 -7.57 18.20
C ALA A 111 -10.30 -6.57 19.17
N GLU A 112 -11.63 -6.52 19.23
CA GLU A 112 -12.39 -5.62 20.11
C GLU A 112 -12.31 -6.02 21.59
N THR A 113 -12.22 -7.32 21.88
CA THR A 113 -12.14 -7.81 23.26
C THR A 113 -10.74 -7.82 23.84
N ARG A 114 -9.73 -7.60 23.02
CA ARG A 114 -8.33 -7.57 23.42
C ARG A 114 -8.02 -6.33 24.26
N ALA A 115 -7.53 -6.53 25.47
CA ALA A 115 -6.96 -5.45 26.28
C ALA A 115 -5.51 -5.18 25.86
N TYR A 116 -5.17 -3.90 25.66
CA TYR A 116 -3.83 -3.47 25.25
C TYR A 116 -3.13 -2.71 26.40
N THR A 117 -1.86 -2.98 26.58
CA THR A 117 -0.98 -2.19 27.44
C THR A 117 -0.66 -0.83 26.80
N ASP A 118 -0.10 0.11 27.56
CA ASP A 118 0.32 1.41 27.02
C ASP A 118 1.40 1.27 25.94
N VAL A 119 2.34 0.34 26.13
CA VAL A 119 3.39 0.05 25.15
C VAL A 119 2.78 -0.47 23.84
N GLU A 120 1.82 -1.38 23.92
CA GLU A 120 1.12 -1.89 22.73
C GLU A 120 0.31 -0.80 22.02
N ARG A 121 -0.35 0.09 22.77
CA ARG A 121 -1.04 1.26 22.18
C ARG A 121 -0.08 2.18 21.43
N GLN A 122 1.09 2.47 22.01
CA GLN A 122 2.12 3.25 21.30
C GLN A 122 2.61 2.54 20.03
N ARG A 123 2.76 1.23 20.08
CA ARG A 123 3.16 0.42 18.92
C ARG A 123 2.10 0.41 17.83
N ILE A 124 0.82 0.30 18.20
CA ILE A 124 -0.31 0.45 17.28
C ILE A 124 -0.28 1.83 16.62
N ALA A 125 -0.14 2.91 17.39
CA ALA A 125 -0.06 4.26 16.86
C ALA A 125 1.09 4.41 15.84
N PHE A 126 2.24 3.82 16.12
CA PHE A 126 3.36 3.78 15.18
C PHE A 126 2.99 3.05 13.86
N HIS A 127 2.37 1.88 13.94
CA HIS A 127 1.93 1.14 12.76
C HIS A 127 0.85 1.87 11.96
N ARG A 128 -0.03 2.60 12.65
CA ARG A 128 -1.11 3.37 12.05
C ARG A 128 -0.63 4.52 11.15
N ARG A 129 0.60 4.99 11.31
CA ARG A 129 1.20 6.01 10.41
C ARG A 129 1.25 5.57 8.95
N ARG A 130 1.18 4.26 8.67
CA ARG A 130 1.21 3.66 7.34
C ARG A 130 -0.17 3.24 6.83
N VAL A 131 -1.24 3.68 7.50
CA VAL A 131 -2.62 3.30 7.18
C VAL A 131 -3.43 4.53 6.89
N VAL A 132 -4.07 4.56 5.74
CA VAL A 132 -5.11 5.53 5.41
C VAL A 132 -6.45 4.90 5.76
N LEU A 133 -7.21 5.52 6.66
CA LEU A 133 -8.52 5.02 7.04
C LEU A 133 -9.53 6.14 7.25
N GLY A 134 -10.80 5.81 7.08
CA GLY A 134 -11.91 6.72 7.24
C GLY A 134 -13.09 6.43 6.31
N LYS A 135 -14.04 7.36 6.28
CA LYS A 135 -15.13 7.36 5.30
C LYS A 135 -14.62 7.75 3.90
N PRO A 136 -15.40 7.50 2.82
CA PRO A 136 -14.93 7.68 1.45
C PRO A 136 -14.26 9.02 1.17
N ASP A 137 -14.88 10.15 1.52
CA ASP A 137 -14.32 11.48 1.26
C ASP A 137 -13.03 11.73 2.04
N THR A 138 -12.99 11.29 3.31
CA THR A 138 -11.78 11.37 4.16
C THR A 138 -10.62 10.60 3.53
N VAL A 139 -10.89 9.38 3.07
CA VAL A 139 -9.88 8.51 2.44
C VAL A 139 -9.42 9.11 1.11
N LYS A 140 -10.34 9.56 0.26
CA LYS A 140 -10.00 10.21 -1.03
C LYS A 140 -9.07 11.41 -0.81
N ALA A 141 -9.42 12.30 0.11
CA ALA A 141 -8.61 13.48 0.40
C ALA A 141 -7.19 13.10 0.87
N LYS A 142 -7.06 12.12 1.78
CA LYS A 142 -5.76 11.63 2.26
C LYS A 142 -4.94 10.98 1.15
N LEU A 143 -5.56 10.16 0.30
CA LEU A 143 -4.88 9.48 -0.80
C LEU A 143 -4.36 10.46 -1.85
N LEU A 144 -5.16 11.47 -2.22
CA LEU A 144 -4.74 12.51 -3.15
C LEU A 144 -3.60 13.37 -2.57
N ALA A 145 -3.66 13.68 -1.28
CA ALA A 145 -2.56 14.39 -0.60
C ALA A 145 -1.26 13.57 -0.60
N LEU A 146 -1.34 12.26 -0.33
CA LEU A 146 -0.19 11.35 -0.43
C LEU A 146 0.34 11.26 -1.87
N ALA A 147 -0.53 11.11 -2.87
CA ALA A 147 -0.12 11.08 -4.27
C ALA A 147 0.66 12.34 -4.65
N ALA A 148 0.18 13.51 -4.24
CA ALA A 148 0.88 14.78 -4.48
C ALA A 148 2.21 14.86 -3.72
N GLN A 149 2.25 14.47 -2.44
CA GLN A 149 3.48 14.50 -1.62
C GLN A 149 4.57 13.59 -2.21
N PHE A 150 4.20 12.41 -2.68
CA PHE A 150 5.10 11.41 -3.25
C PHE A 150 5.33 11.58 -4.75
N GLU A 151 4.69 12.57 -5.38
CA GLU A 151 4.70 12.75 -6.85
C GLU A 151 4.34 11.46 -7.60
N ALA A 152 3.37 10.70 -7.07
CA ALA A 152 2.95 9.44 -7.63
C ALA A 152 2.06 9.65 -8.85
N ASP A 153 2.32 8.90 -9.93
CA ASP A 153 1.50 8.89 -11.15
C ASP A 153 0.29 7.97 -10.98
N GLU A 154 0.43 6.97 -10.10
CA GLU A 154 -0.60 5.95 -9.86
C GLU A 154 -0.66 5.58 -8.37
N LEU A 155 -1.84 5.21 -7.90
CA LEU A 155 -2.08 4.68 -6.55
C LEU A 155 -2.54 3.23 -6.63
N MET A 156 -1.87 2.35 -5.90
CA MET A 156 -2.33 0.98 -5.66
C MET A 156 -2.79 0.83 -4.22
N VAL A 157 -4.01 0.36 -4.02
CA VAL A 157 -4.61 0.21 -2.70
C VAL A 157 -4.59 -1.25 -2.26
N ILE A 158 -4.11 -1.48 -1.05
CA ILE A 158 -4.18 -2.78 -0.36
C ILE A 158 -5.13 -2.62 0.81
N THR A 159 -6.13 -3.50 0.90
CA THR A 159 -7.05 -3.56 2.04
C THR A 159 -6.97 -4.93 2.70
N ILE A 160 -6.79 -4.95 4.02
CA ILE A 160 -6.90 -6.14 4.87
C ILE A 160 -7.88 -5.80 5.99
N THR A 161 -8.83 -6.68 6.25
CA THR A 161 -9.81 -6.58 7.33
C THR A 161 -10.01 -7.95 7.97
N GLY A 162 -10.73 -8.02 9.08
CA GLY A 162 -10.98 -9.27 9.79
C GLY A 162 -11.88 -10.27 9.05
N ASP A 163 -12.56 -9.84 7.97
CA ASP A 163 -13.42 -10.69 7.13
C ASP A 163 -13.47 -10.21 5.68
N TYR A 164 -13.92 -11.10 4.80
CA TYR A 164 -13.98 -10.85 3.36
C TYR A 164 -15.00 -9.79 2.95
N LEU A 165 -16.16 -9.74 3.61
CA LEU A 165 -17.24 -8.82 3.21
C LEU A 165 -16.88 -7.37 3.49
N THR A 166 -16.29 -7.08 4.65
CA THR A 166 -15.80 -5.74 4.98
C THR A 166 -14.66 -5.30 4.08
N ARG A 167 -13.82 -6.24 3.63
CA ARG A 167 -12.78 -5.97 2.64
C ARG A 167 -13.38 -5.61 1.27
N LEU A 168 -14.37 -6.37 0.82
CA LEU A 168 -15.06 -6.11 -0.45
C LEU A 168 -15.78 -4.76 -0.42
N GLU A 169 -16.46 -4.47 0.70
CA GLU A 169 -17.13 -3.18 0.91
C GLU A 169 -16.14 -2.00 0.84
N SER A 170 -14.98 -2.12 1.51
CA SER A 170 -13.93 -1.08 1.43
C SER A 170 -13.54 -0.78 -0.02
N TYR A 171 -13.34 -1.80 -0.85
CA TYR A 171 -13.04 -1.59 -2.28
C TYR A 171 -14.20 -0.97 -3.05
N ARG A 172 -15.47 -1.36 -2.76
CA ARG A 172 -16.65 -0.76 -3.41
C ARG A 172 -16.79 0.73 -3.08
N LEU A 173 -16.60 1.09 -1.82
CA LEU A 173 -16.62 2.49 -1.39
C LEU A 173 -15.52 3.31 -2.05
N LEU A 174 -14.31 2.76 -2.14
CA LEU A 174 -13.20 3.39 -2.85
C LEU A 174 -13.51 3.56 -4.35
N ALA A 175 -13.97 2.52 -5.02
CA ALA A 175 -14.33 2.60 -6.43
C ALA A 175 -15.41 3.66 -6.68
N GLY A 176 -16.41 3.75 -5.79
CA GLY A 176 -17.47 4.76 -5.89
C GLY A 176 -16.94 6.19 -5.72
N VAL A 177 -16.13 6.46 -4.70
CA VAL A 177 -15.64 7.83 -4.44
C VAL A 177 -14.62 8.31 -5.48
N PHE A 178 -13.90 7.40 -6.13
CA PHE A 178 -12.99 7.70 -7.24
C PHE A 178 -13.64 7.59 -8.62
N GLU A 179 -14.96 7.32 -8.67
CA GLU A 179 -15.74 7.21 -9.93
C GLU A 179 -15.13 6.20 -10.93
N LEU A 180 -14.53 5.13 -10.39
CA LEU A 180 -13.96 4.07 -11.21
C LEU A 180 -15.11 3.33 -11.90
N CYS A 181 -15.03 3.16 -13.22
CA CYS A 181 -16.03 2.43 -13.98
C CYS A 181 -16.24 1.03 -13.40
N GLN A 182 -17.48 0.75 -12.96
CA GLN A 182 -17.85 -0.64 -12.71
C GLN A 182 -17.90 -1.35 -14.07
N PRO A 183 -17.29 -2.52 -14.22
CA PRO A 183 -17.55 -3.33 -15.39
C PRO A 183 -19.06 -3.59 -15.47
N ALA A 184 -19.65 -3.35 -16.62
CA ALA A 184 -21.05 -3.59 -16.90
C ALA A 184 -21.45 -5.05 -16.66
#